data_fde9c19d0281c336912c3321b4eb2361
#
_entry.id   fde9c19d0281c336912c3321b4eb2361
#
_cell.length_a   1.000
_cell.length_b   1.000
_cell.length_c   1.000
_cell.angle_alpha   90.00
_cell.angle_beta   90.00
_cell.angle_gamma   90.00
#
_symmetry.space_group_name_H-M   'P 1'
#
loop_
_entity.id
_entity.type
_entity.pdbx_description
1 polymer ?
#
loop_
_entity_poly.entity_id
_entity_poly.type
_entity_poly.pdbx_seq_one_letter_code
_entity_poly.pdbx_strand_id
1 'polypeptide(L)'
;MPSPDSEIRERLRLELEQARVGFQDLVAAFSQQGWDAPSQNPNWTNGQLLFHIAFAFMLVPPLCRLMRLFGHVSRNWSRRFAAVLNASTPVFNRINALGPRLAARHYRGEALSRKYDRVYAAIRKQLDLIGDDEWTRGMHYPVRWDPRFGEYVTFAELFRYPTVHFEHHRGQLRVA
;
A
#
# COMPACT_ATOMS: atom_id res chain seq x y z
N MET A 1 -12.91 -13.66 -26.40
CA MET A 1 -12.46 -12.36 -25.92
C MET A 1 -12.34 -12.46 -24.41
N PRO A 2 -11.26 -11.97 -23.78
CA PRO A 2 -11.19 -11.93 -22.34
C PRO A 2 -12.35 -11.10 -21.76
N SER A 3 -12.82 -11.46 -20.57
CA SER A 3 -13.85 -10.67 -19.90
C SER A 3 -13.23 -9.33 -19.41
N PRO A 4 -14.02 -8.24 -19.30
CA PRO A 4 -13.52 -6.98 -18.73
C PRO A 4 -12.87 -7.18 -17.35
N ASP A 5 -13.32 -8.13 -16.57
CA ASP A 5 -12.82 -8.43 -15.24
C ASP A 5 -11.49 -9.18 -15.28
N SER A 6 -11.28 -10.04 -16.28
CA SER A 6 -9.97 -10.66 -16.51
C SER A 6 -8.91 -9.63 -16.94
N GLU A 7 -9.32 -8.60 -17.69
CA GLU A 7 -8.44 -7.49 -18.09
C GLU A 7 -8.05 -6.62 -16.88
N ILE A 8 -8.98 -6.34 -15.95
CA ILE A 8 -8.69 -5.63 -14.71
C ILE A 8 -7.65 -6.39 -13.90
N ARG A 9 -7.86 -7.70 -13.69
CA ARG A 9 -6.94 -8.55 -12.92
C ARG A 9 -5.55 -8.57 -13.52
N GLU A 10 -5.45 -8.77 -14.84
CA GLU A 10 -4.16 -8.85 -15.52
C GLU A 10 -3.41 -7.50 -15.49
N ARG A 11 -4.10 -6.39 -15.70
CA ARG A 11 -3.52 -5.06 -15.57
C ARG A 11 -2.98 -4.82 -14.16
N LEU A 12 -3.74 -5.14 -13.11
CA LEU A 12 -3.29 -4.99 -11.72
C LEU A 12 -2.10 -5.91 -11.39
N ARG A 13 -2.04 -7.11 -11.98
CA ARG A 13 -0.88 -8.00 -11.87
C ARG A 13 0.37 -7.35 -12.44
N LEU A 14 0.27 -6.79 -13.64
CA LEU A 14 1.38 -6.12 -14.31
C LEU A 14 1.84 -4.88 -13.54
N GLU A 15 0.92 -4.02 -13.09
CA GLU A 15 1.23 -2.83 -12.29
C GLU A 15 1.95 -3.21 -10.98
N LEU A 16 1.46 -4.23 -10.27
CA LEU A 16 2.07 -4.72 -9.02
C LEU A 16 3.46 -5.32 -9.26
N GLU A 17 3.67 -6.06 -10.36
CA GLU A 17 4.98 -6.62 -10.68
C GLU A 17 5.98 -5.54 -11.07
N GLN A 18 5.57 -4.54 -11.85
CA GLN A 18 6.41 -3.40 -12.19
C GLN A 18 6.84 -2.63 -10.92
N ALA A 19 5.91 -2.40 -10.01
CA ALA A 19 6.23 -1.76 -8.72
C ALA A 19 7.17 -2.64 -7.88
N ARG A 20 7.02 -3.97 -7.92
CA ARG A 20 7.92 -4.90 -7.23
C ARG A 20 9.34 -4.83 -7.76
N VAL A 21 9.50 -4.92 -9.08
CA VAL A 21 10.82 -4.81 -9.72
C VAL A 21 11.45 -3.46 -9.39
N GLY A 22 10.72 -2.36 -9.63
CA GLY A 22 11.23 -1.02 -9.34
C GLY A 22 11.59 -0.81 -7.87
N PHE A 23 10.86 -1.41 -6.92
CA PHE A 23 11.21 -1.36 -5.50
C PHE A 23 12.48 -2.13 -5.19
N GLN A 24 12.65 -3.32 -5.76
CA GLN A 24 13.87 -4.12 -5.58
C GLN A 24 15.10 -3.42 -6.16
N ASP A 25 14.97 -2.80 -7.33
CA ASP A 25 16.03 -2.03 -7.95
C ASP A 25 16.46 -0.85 -7.06
N LEU A 26 15.48 -0.14 -6.47
CA LEU A 26 15.76 0.94 -5.51
C LEU A 26 16.47 0.42 -4.27
N VAL A 27 16.02 -0.68 -3.69
CA VAL A 27 16.68 -1.28 -2.50
C VAL A 27 18.11 -1.66 -2.83
N ALA A 28 18.37 -2.23 -4.02
CA ALA A 28 19.70 -2.63 -4.46
C ALA A 28 20.62 -1.42 -4.75
N ALA A 29 20.05 -0.31 -5.24
CA ALA A 29 20.82 0.88 -5.61
C ALA A 29 21.35 1.66 -4.40
N PHE A 30 20.74 1.52 -3.21
CA PHE A 30 21.19 2.25 -2.03
C PHE A 30 22.38 1.58 -1.34
N SER A 31 23.53 2.28 -1.28
CA SER A 31 24.62 1.96 -0.36
C SER A 31 24.18 2.14 1.11
N GLN A 32 24.97 1.62 2.06
CA GLN A 32 24.67 1.78 3.47
C GLN A 32 24.55 3.25 3.89
N GLN A 33 25.38 4.13 3.34
CA GLN A 33 25.33 5.58 3.60
C GLN A 33 24.10 6.24 2.96
N GLY A 34 23.70 5.81 1.77
CA GLY A 34 22.51 6.30 1.06
C GLY A 34 21.21 6.05 1.82
N TRP A 35 21.14 4.99 2.65
CA TRP A 35 19.95 4.69 3.46
C TRP A 35 19.67 5.76 4.51
N ASP A 36 20.69 6.32 5.12
CA ASP A 36 20.56 7.32 6.18
C ASP A 36 20.57 8.75 5.64
N ALA A 37 20.85 8.93 4.34
CA ALA A 37 20.80 10.23 3.69
C ALA A 37 19.38 10.80 3.67
N PRO A 38 19.20 12.14 3.77
CA PRO A 38 17.92 12.79 3.64
C PRO A 38 17.28 12.51 2.28
N SER A 39 16.01 12.14 2.27
CA SER A 39 15.22 12.08 1.03
C SER A 39 14.73 13.50 0.65
N GLN A 40 13.97 13.62 -0.44
CA GLN A 40 13.24 14.85 -0.75
C GLN A 40 12.01 15.05 0.14
N ASN A 41 11.57 13.99 0.85
CA ASN A 41 10.53 14.11 1.84
C ASN A 41 11.14 14.62 3.16
N PRO A 42 10.67 15.79 3.68
CA PRO A 42 11.30 16.40 4.87
C PRO A 42 11.14 15.58 6.17
N ASN A 43 10.25 14.58 6.16
CA ASN A 43 9.95 13.77 7.35
C ASN A 43 10.85 12.55 7.48
N TRP A 44 11.50 12.07 6.39
CA TRP A 44 12.17 10.77 6.36
C TRP A 44 13.50 10.78 5.61
N THR A 45 14.42 9.92 6.05
CA THR A 45 15.58 9.49 5.26
C THR A 45 15.13 8.57 4.12
N ASN A 46 16.03 8.28 3.17
CA ASN A 46 15.72 7.34 2.08
C ASN A 46 15.26 5.97 2.61
N GLY A 47 15.94 5.41 3.60
CA GLY A 47 15.57 4.12 4.17
C GLY A 47 14.22 4.13 4.88
N GLN A 48 13.88 5.22 5.57
CA GLN A 48 12.58 5.40 6.20
C GLN A 48 11.47 5.55 5.16
N LEU A 49 11.75 6.26 4.07
CA LEU A 49 10.80 6.42 2.96
C LEU A 49 10.59 5.10 2.21
N LEU A 50 11.65 4.31 1.96
CA LEU A 50 11.53 2.97 1.39
C LEU A 50 10.67 2.06 2.26
N PHE A 51 10.87 2.10 3.59
CA PHE A 51 10.00 1.33 4.49
C PHE A 51 8.55 1.84 4.43
N HIS A 52 8.32 3.15 4.37
CA HIS A 52 6.98 3.73 4.24
C HIS A 52 6.28 3.26 2.95
N ILE A 53 7.00 3.21 1.84
CA ILE A 53 6.49 2.63 0.59
C ILE A 53 6.07 1.17 0.82
N ALA A 54 6.94 0.35 1.39
CA ALA A 54 6.62 -1.05 1.67
C ALA A 54 5.44 -1.20 2.64
N PHE A 55 5.27 -0.27 3.59
CA PHE A 55 4.16 -0.26 4.53
C PHE A 55 2.80 -0.11 3.85
N ALA A 56 2.69 0.71 2.79
CA ALA A 56 1.45 0.81 2.02
C ALA A 56 1.05 -0.54 1.40
N PHE A 57 2.01 -1.30 0.90
CA PHE A 57 1.75 -2.67 0.41
C PHE A 57 1.30 -3.60 1.56
N MET A 58 1.89 -3.47 2.74
CA MET A 58 1.53 -4.30 3.91
C MET A 58 0.08 -4.08 4.36
N LEU A 59 -0.51 -2.92 4.08
CA LEU A 59 -1.91 -2.62 4.42
C LEU A 59 -2.92 -3.32 3.50
N VAL A 60 -2.55 -3.70 2.28
CA VAL A 60 -3.49 -4.28 1.30
C VAL A 60 -4.11 -5.60 1.77
N PRO A 61 -3.35 -6.61 2.23
CA PRO A 61 -3.95 -7.89 2.65
C PRO A 61 -4.95 -7.76 3.82
N PRO A 62 -4.68 -7.02 4.91
CA PRO A 62 -5.66 -6.85 5.97
C PRO A 62 -6.88 -6.02 5.53
N LEU A 63 -6.68 -4.98 4.70
CA LEU A 63 -7.80 -4.20 4.16
C LEU A 63 -8.67 -5.04 3.21
N CYS A 64 -8.09 -5.89 2.39
CA CYS A 64 -8.80 -6.81 1.52
C CYS A 64 -9.72 -7.76 2.33
N ARG A 65 -9.21 -8.30 3.45
CA ARG A 65 -10.02 -9.13 4.37
C ARG A 65 -11.17 -8.33 4.99
N LEU A 66 -10.88 -7.11 5.41
CA LEU A 66 -11.87 -6.21 5.99
C LEU A 66 -12.96 -5.86 4.97
N MET A 67 -12.58 -5.57 3.72
CA MET A 67 -13.52 -5.27 2.64
C MET A 67 -14.44 -6.47 2.34
N ARG A 68 -13.92 -7.69 2.36
CA ARG A 68 -14.77 -8.90 2.24
C ARG A 68 -15.79 -9.00 3.36
N LEU A 69 -15.38 -8.71 4.60
CA LEU A 69 -16.30 -8.69 5.74
C LEU A 69 -17.40 -7.63 5.52
N PHE A 70 -17.03 -6.42 5.11
CA PHE A 70 -18.00 -5.35 4.85
C PHE A 70 -18.85 -5.58 3.60
N GLY A 71 -18.42 -6.42 2.66
CA GLY A 71 -19.23 -6.85 1.52
C GLY A 71 -20.49 -7.63 1.90
N HIS A 72 -20.52 -8.19 3.12
CA HIS A 72 -21.67 -8.93 3.66
C HIS A 72 -22.56 -8.12 4.63
N VAL A 73 -22.19 -6.86 4.91
CA VAL A 73 -22.96 -5.99 5.82
C VAL A 73 -23.44 -4.74 5.10
N SER A 74 -24.43 -4.06 5.69
CA SER A 74 -25.00 -2.85 5.06
C SER A 74 -23.96 -1.73 4.95
N ARG A 75 -24.08 -0.92 3.90
CA ARG A 75 -23.21 0.26 3.66
C ARG A 75 -23.18 1.24 4.85
N ASN A 76 -24.26 1.31 5.63
CA ASN A 76 -24.32 2.17 6.81
C ASN A 76 -23.35 1.75 7.91
N TRP A 77 -23.13 0.45 8.11
CA TRP A 77 -22.11 -0.05 9.05
C TRP A 77 -20.70 0.31 8.59
N SER A 78 -20.39 0.11 7.32
CA SER A 78 -19.11 0.52 6.73
C SER A 78 -18.86 2.02 6.89
N ARG A 79 -19.89 2.88 6.68
CA ARG A 79 -19.79 4.33 6.86
C ARG A 79 -19.53 4.72 8.31
N ARG A 80 -20.24 4.11 9.27
CA ARG A 80 -20.02 4.33 10.70
C ARG A 80 -18.61 3.92 11.12
N PHE A 81 -18.14 2.78 10.65
CA PHE A 81 -16.78 2.31 10.90
C PHE A 81 -15.75 3.31 10.36
N ALA A 82 -15.88 3.77 9.12
CA ALA A 82 -15.01 4.79 8.55
C ALA A 82 -15.04 6.11 9.34
N ALA A 83 -16.20 6.51 9.87
CA ALA A 83 -16.31 7.70 10.72
C ALA A 83 -15.52 7.55 12.04
N VAL A 84 -15.57 6.38 12.67
CA VAL A 84 -14.77 6.08 13.88
C VAL A 84 -13.27 6.12 13.55
N LEU A 85 -12.86 5.54 12.43
CA LEU A 85 -11.47 5.59 11.98
C LEU A 85 -11.03 7.03 11.64
N ASN A 86 -11.89 7.84 11.03
CA ASN A 86 -11.61 9.27 10.81
C ASN A 86 -11.40 10.04 12.11
N ALA A 87 -12.13 9.70 13.18
CA ALA A 87 -11.91 10.30 14.50
C ALA A 87 -10.54 9.90 15.09
N SER A 88 -10.00 8.74 14.73
CA SER A 88 -8.69 8.26 15.18
C SER A 88 -7.50 8.78 14.34
N THR A 89 -7.73 9.70 13.40
CA THR A 89 -6.69 10.27 12.51
C THR A 89 -5.42 10.76 13.24
N PRO A 90 -5.49 11.43 14.42
CA PRO A 90 -4.27 11.85 15.12
C PRO A 90 -3.39 10.67 15.54
N VAL A 91 -3.99 9.56 15.95
CA VAL A 91 -3.26 8.32 16.31
C VAL A 91 -2.64 7.70 15.05
N PHE A 92 -3.44 7.60 13.98
CA PHE A 92 -2.96 7.09 12.69
C PHE A 92 -1.76 7.90 12.18
N ASN A 93 -1.85 9.24 12.18
CA ASN A 93 -0.76 10.12 11.73
C ASN A 93 0.51 9.91 12.56
N ARG A 94 0.39 9.71 13.88
CA ARG A 94 1.53 9.41 14.74
C ARG A 94 2.17 8.07 14.39
N ILE A 95 1.37 7.03 14.17
CA ILE A 95 1.85 5.70 13.73
C ILE A 95 2.53 5.82 12.36
N ASN A 96 1.91 6.52 11.42
CA ASN A 96 2.43 6.71 10.06
C ASN A 96 3.76 7.50 10.05
N ALA A 97 3.93 8.45 10.95
CA ALA A 97 5.16 9.23 11.07
C ALA A 97 6.30 8.46 11.78
N LEU A 98 5.98 7.73 12.85
CA LEU A 98 6.96 7.06 13.71
C LEU A 98 7.27 5.64 13.26
N GLY A 99 6.28 4.93 12.70
CA GLY A 99 6.44 3.55 12.25
C GLY A 99 7.62 3.35 11.31
N PRO A 100 7.74 4.11 10.22
CA PRO A 100 8.88 4.04 9.31
C PRO A 100 10.22 4.33 9.99
N ARG A 101 10.26 5.28 10.93
CA ARG A 101 11.49 5.66 11.66
C ARG A 101 12.00 4.51 12.55
N LEU A 102 11.10 3.81 13.20
CA LEU A 102 11.44 2.68 14.08
C LEU A 102 11.75 1.42 13.26
N ALA A 103 10.91 1.11 12.30
CA ALA A 103 11.01 -0.12 11.52
C ALA A 103 12.20 -0.11 10.56
N ALA A 104 12.56 1.03 9.96
CA ALA A 104 13.73 1.16 9.08
C ALA A 104 15.07 0.86 9.78
N ARG A 105 15.10 0.80 11.12
CA ARG A 105 16.30 0.36 11.87
C ARG A 105 16.54 -1.15 11.71
N HIS A 106 15.47 -1.93 11.55
CA HIS A 106 15.52 -3.40 11.46
C HIS A 106 15.34 -3.92 10.04
N TYR A 107 14.62 -3.16 9.20
CA TYR A 107 14.33 -3.53 7.82
C TYR A 107 15.14 -2.67 6.86
N ARG A 108 16.35 -3.12 6.54
CA ARG A 108 17.27 -2.47 5.59
C ARG A 108 17.76 -3.48 4.56
N GLY A 109 18.08 -3.01 3.36
CA GLY A 109 18.66 -3.83 2.30
C GLY A 109 17.85 -5.11 2.09
N GLU A 110 18.54 -6.24 2.11
CA GLU A 110 17.96 -7.56 1.88
C GLU A 110 16.80 -7.92 2.85
N ALA A 111 16.86 -7.46 4.10
CA ALA A 111 15.79 -7.73 5.06
C ALA A 111 14.47 -7.04 4.65
N LEU A 112 14.55 -5.83 4.13
CA LEU A 112 13.39 -5.10 3.59
C LEU A 112 12.92 -5.74 2.28
N SER A 113 13.84 -6.09 1.38
CA SER A 113 13.57 -6.79 0.13
C SER A 113 12.78 -8.08 0.36
N ARG A 114 13.27 -8.98 1.23
CA ARG A 114 12.55 -10.21 1.59
C ARG A 114 11.19 -9.97 2.25
N LYS A 115 11.07 -8.92 3.06
CA LYS A 115 9.78 -8.54 3.67
C LYS A 115 8.80 -8.09 2.60
N TYR A 116 9.25 -7.27 1.66
CA TYR A 116 8.43 -6.77 0.57
C TYR A 116 7.94 -7.90 -0.35
N ASP A 117 8.82 -8.84 -0.74
CA ASP A 117 8.45 -9.98 -1.57
C ASP A 117 7.39 -10.88 -0.91
N ARG A 118 7.49 -11.09 0.41
CA ARG A 118 6.44 -11.83 1.15
C ARG A 118 5.09 -11.11 1.11
N VAL A 119 5.11 -9.79 1.25
CA VAL A 119 3.90 -8.97 1.16
C VAL A 119 3.33 -8.99 -0.24
N TYR A 120 4.17 -8.83 -1.26
CA TYR A 120 3.78 -8.94 -2.66
C TYR A 120 3.10 -10.28 -2.96
N ALA A 121 3.70 -11.39 -2.54
CA ALA A 121 3.10 -12.71 -2.70
C ALA A 121 1.73 -12.83 -2.02
N ALA A 122 1.57 -12.23 -0.83
CA ALA A 122 0.27 -12.18 -0.13
C ALA A 122 -0.76 -11.34 -0.89
N ILE A 123 -0.37 -10.21 -1.47
CA ILE A 123 -1.24 -9.38 -2.32
C ILE A 123 -1.68 -10.16 -3.56
N ARG A 124 -0.74 -10.81 -4.26
CA ARG A 124 -1.02 -11.62 -5.44
C ARG A 124 -2.05 -12.72 -5.13
N LYS A 125 -1.85 -13.42 -4.02
CA LYS A 125 -2.81 -14.43 -3.57
C LYS A 125 -4.21 -13.85 -3.32
N GLN A 126 -4.29 -12.66 -2.72
CA GLN A 126 -5.59 -12.01 -2.51
C GLN A 126 -6.24 -11.56 -3.81
N LEU A 127 -5.45 -11.00 -4.74
CA LEU A 127 -5.88 -10.58 -6.06
C LEU A 127 -6.48 -11.75 -6.86
N ASP A 128 -5.84 -12.92 -6.80
CA ASP A 128 -6.29 -14.13 -7.50
C ASP A 128 -7.62 -14.70 -6.94
N LEU A 129 -7.95 -14.36 -5.70
CA LEU A 129 -9.18 -14.78 -5.02
C LEU A 129 -10.35 -13.81 -5.22
N ILE A 130 -10.19 -12.69 -5.91
CA ILE A 130 -11.29 -11.77 -6.22
C ILE A 130 -12.14 -12.38 -7.34
N GLY A 131 -13.45 -12.53 -7.11
CA GLY A 131 -14.39 -12.95 -8.13
C GLY A 131 -14.62 -11.85 -9.17
N ASP A 132 -15.03 -12.23 -10.36
CA ASP A 132 -15.18 -11.28 -11.46
C ASP A 132 -16.29 -10.23 -11.19
N ASP A 133 -17.30 -10.57 -10.40
CA ASP A 133 -18.36 -9.64 -9.97
C ASP A 133 -17.99 -8.80 -8.73
N GLU A 134 -16.80 -8.97 -8.15
CA GLU A 134 -16.40 -8.33 -6.89
C GLU A 134 -15.61 -7.03 -7.09
N TRP A 135 -15.09 -6.75 -8.28
CA TRP A 135 -14.19 -5.60 -8.50
C TRP A 135 -14.74 -4.25 -8.06
N THR A 136 -16.07 -4.07 -8.19
CA THR A 136 -16.80 -2.85 -7.79
C THR A 136 -17.28 -2.87 -6.34
N ARG A 137 -17.17 -4.03 -5.66
CA ARG A 137 -17.48 -4.12 -4.23
C ARG A 137 -16.41 -3.43 -3.42
N GLY A 138 -16.77 -2.92 -2.25
CA GLY A 138 -15.84 -2.19 -1.43
C GLY A 138 -16.42 -1.81 -0.07
N MET A 139 -15.75 -0.84 0.58
CA MET A 139 -16.17 -0.28 1.87
C MET A 139 -15.92 1.23 1.92
N HIS A 140 -16.59 1.92 2.85
CA HIS A 140 -16.25 3.31 3.14
C HIS A 140 -14.86 3.38 3.79
N TYR A 141 -14.10 4.37 3.39
CA TYR A 141 -12.72 4.60 3.81
C TYR A 141 -12.59 5.86 4.66
N PRO A 142 -11.72 5.88 5.67
CA PRO A 142 -11.44 7.07 6.45
C PRO A 142 -10.58 8.06 5.65
N VAL A 143 -11.20 8.91 4.83
CA VAL A 143 -10.53 9.82 3.88
C VAL A 143 -9.50 10.76 4.51
N ARG A 144 -9.57 10.99 5.82
CA ARG A 144 -8.55 11.76 6.54
C ARG A 144 -7.21 11.03 6.70
N TRP A 145 -7.18 9.71 6.52
CA TRP A 145 -5.95 8.92 6.59
C TRP A 145 -5.13 9.03 5.31
N ASP A 146 -5.79 9.00 4.17
CA ASP A 146 -5.19 9.30 2.87
C ASP A 146 -6.24 9.88 1.93
N PRO A 147 -6.14 11.18 1.58
CA PRO A 147 -7.12 11.86 0.73
C PRO A 147 -7.09 11.40 -0.75
N ARG A 148 -6.11 10.54 -1.13
CA ARG A 148 -6.10 9.95 -2.48
C ARG A 148 -7.18 8.89 -2.66
N PHE A 149 -7.70 8.34 -1.56
CA PHE A 149 -8.89 7.50 -1.60
C PHE A 149 -10.17 8.36 -1.57
N GLY A 150 -11.17 7.93 -2.34
CA GLY A 150 -12.53 8.44 -2.19
C GLY A 150 -13.20 7.95 -0.89
N GLU A 151 -14.42 8.43 -0.64
CA GLU A 151 -15.21 7.99 0.54
C GLU A 151 -15.57 6.50 0.50
N TYR A 152 -15.58 5.90 -0.68
CA TYR A 152 -15.83 4.48 -0.89
C TYR A 152 -14.73 3.91 -1.76
N VAL A 153 -14.05 2.88 -1.26
CA VAL A 153 -12.92 2.22 -1.92
C VAL A 153 -13.34 0.83 -2.38
N THR A 154 -13.22 0.58 -3.66
CA THR A 154 -13.47 -0.71 -4.31
C THR A 154 -12.25 -1.63 -4.23
N PHE A 155 -12.43 -2.94 -4.53
CA PHE A 155 -11.30 -3.86 -4.64
C PHE A 155 -10.31 -3.43 -5.73
N ALA A 156 -10.78 -2.96 -6.88
CA ALA A 156 -9.91 -2.47 -7.94
C ALA A 156 -9.02 -1.30 -7.47
N GLU A 157 -9.61 -0.34 -6.75
CA GLU A 157 -8.87 0.80 -6.19
C GLU A 157 -7.93 0.39 -5.07
N LEU A 158 -8.32 -0.55 -4.19
CA LEU A 158 -7.46 -1.06 -3.14
C LEU A 158 -6.18 -1.71 -3.70
N PHE A 159 -6.31 -2.54 -4.74
CA PHE A 159 -5.14 -3.20 -5.35
C PHE A 159 -4.28 -2.26 -6.18
N ARG A 160 -4.84 -1.19 -6.71
CA ARG A 160 -4.11 -0.16 -7.44
C ARG A 160 -3.38 0.83 -6.52
N TYR A 161 -3.91 1.06 -5.32
CA TYR A 161 -3.37 2.06 -4.38
C TYR A 161 -1.86 1.92 -4.13
N PRO A 162 -1.31 0.74 -3.79
CA PRO A 162 0.10 0.62 -3.45
C PRO A 162 1.03 0.98 -4.62
N THR A 163 0.61 0.74 -5.87
CA THR A 163 1.40 1.11 -7.05
C THR A 163 1.41 2.62 -7.26
N VAL A 164 0.26 3.28 -7.12
CA VAL A 164 0.15 4.75 -7.15
C VAL A 164 0.97 5.40 -6.02
N HIS A 165 0.91 4.82 -4.83
CA HIS A 165 1.68 5.28 -3.67
C HIS A 165 3.19 5.09 -3.87
N PHE A 166 3.61 3.97 -4.46
CA PHE A 166 4.99 3.72 -4.84
C PHE A 166 5.51 4.79 -5.80
N GLU A 167 4.80 5.03 -6.91
CA GLU A 167 5.22 6.01 -7.91
C GLU A 167 5.31 7.45 -7.34
N HIS A 168 4.37 7.81 -6.45
CA HIS A 168 4.42 9.10 -5.77
C HIS A 168 5.69 9.27 -4.93
N HIS A 169 6.08 8.26 -4.18
CA HIS A 169 7.21 8.35 -3.26
C HIS A 169 8.55 8.00 -3.90
N ARG A 170 8.55 7.22 -5.00
CA ARG A 170 9.74 6.90 -5.77
C ARG A 170 10.50 8.17 -6.20
N GLY A 171 9.77 9.18 -6.70
CA GLY A 171 10.35 10.46 -7.11
C GLY A 171 10.94 11.29 -5.96
N GLN A 172 10.68 10.93 -4.69
CA GLN A 172 11.20 11.62 -3.52
C GLN A 172 12.49 10.98 -2.98
N LEU A 173 12.90 9.83 -3.50
CA LEU A 173 14.16 9.18 -3.14
C LEU A 173 15.33 9.86 -3.85
N ARG A 174 16.44 10.03 -3.14
CA ARG A 174 17.71 10.52 -3.69
C ARG A 174 18.65 9.33 -3.85
N VAL A 175 18.61 8.72 -5.03
CA VAL A 175 19.62 7.72 -5.42
C VAL A 175 20.86 8.51 -5.80
N ALA A 176 21.99 8.27 -5.12
CA ALA A 176 23.28 8.90 -5.41
C ALA A 176 23.88 8.36 -6.70
#